data_ddf468b2dd0094827182072d890e9a5e
#
_entry.id   ddf468b2dd0094827182072d890e9a5e
#
_cell.length_a   1.000
_cell.length_b   1.000
_cell.length_c   1.000
_cell.angle_alpha   90.00
_cell.angle_beta   90.00
_cell.angle_gamma   90.00
#
_symmetry.space_group_name_H-M   'P 1'
#
loop_
_entity.id
_entity.type
_entity.pdbx_description
1 polymer ?
#
loop_
_entity_poly.entity_id
_entity_poly.type
_entity_poly.pdbx_seq_one_letter_code
_entity_poly.pdbx_strand_id
1 'polypeptide(L)'
;MKYRKWITMICAAFMLCACTSKQPEKKKTNTISHAAKQKEEKINSIPQPALNTEEASAVVMDAETGKVYYAKNEQESRYPASTIKLLSALVAIEYYKDDDLLTTKNIMSLPDRVFAYTEPVHDGEQIPFKDVIRGMLLKSSNEMALTLAENYQGGYDAFISAMNKKAKKLGCQKVEVSNPHGLSYAEKGWLKETCSTKDMALIAKAFYKNKELKNIISTPNYTFESNQYRTMQNVKMTQHDSPYYDERVIGGKTGFTNLAKRCLVTYSKVKNKTIITVVFKENSREETFTDTKKLLDYVNDVLAA
;
A
#
# COMPACT_ATOMS: atom_id res chain seq x y z
N MET A 1 5.26 -71.98 -10.34
CA MET A 1 4.76 -72.65 -11.60
C MET A 1 4.79 -71.53 -12.64
N LYS A 2 5.82 -71.50 -13.56
CA LYS A 2 5.81 -71.99 -14.94
C LYS A 2 4.76 -71.21 -15.78
N TYR A 3 5.06 -70.46 -16.87
CA TYR A 3 6.00 -70.58 -18.04
C TYR A 3 6.03 -69.21 -18.72
N ARG A 4 7.05 -68.51 -19.15
CA ARG A 4 8.08 -68.62 -20.21
C ARG A 4 7.57 -69.08 -21.60
N LYS A 5 7.73 -68.15 -22.61
CA LYS A 5 8.19 -68.32 -24.02
C LYS A 5 7.96 -67.00 -24.78
N TRP A 6 8.94 -66.30 -25.26
CA TRP A 6 9.83 -66.38 -26.43
C TRP A 6 9.06 -66.48 -27.75
N ILE A 7 9.37 -65.54 -28.67
CA ILE A 7 9.73 -65.74 -30.11
C ILE A 7 9.83 -64.33 -30.78
N THR A 8 11.03 -63.87 -31.09
CA THR A 8 11.76 -63.68 -32.35
C THR A 8 11.22 -62.64 -33.39
N MET A 9 11.91 -61.59 -33.55
CA MET A 9 12.70 -61.04 -34.66
C MET A 9 12.20 -61.28 -36.09
N ILE A 10 11.92 -60.20 -36.85
CA ILE A 10 12.22 -60.06 -38.29
C ILE A 10 12.58 -58.56 -38.55
N CYS A 11 13.82 -58.36 -39.08
CA CYS A 11 14.28 -57.10 -39.66
C CYS A 11 13.66 -56.89 -41.04
N ALA A 12 13.22 -55.65 -41.32
CA ALA A 12 13.12 -55.17 -42.69
C ALA A 12 13.60 -53.70 -42.71
N ALA A 13 14.78 -53.52 -43.28
CA ALA A 13 15.34 -52.21 -43.58
C ALA A 13 14.60 -51.63 -44.77
N PHE A 14 14.05 -50.41 -44.57
CA PHE A 14 13.68 -49.50 -45.66
C PHE A 14 14.41 -48.19 -45.45
N MET A 15 15.47 -47.98 -46.24
CA MET A 15 16.08 -46.68 -46.44
C MET A 15 15.05 -45.82 -47.21
N LEU A 16 14.59 -44.75 -46.60
CA LEU A 16 13.98 -43.63 -47.28
C LEU A 16 14.74 -42.35 -46.84
N CYS A 17 15.47 -41.82 -47.82
CA CYS A 17 16.13 -40.58 -47.81
C CYS A 17 15.07 -39.47 -47.61
N ALA A 18 15.00 -38.87 -46.41
CA ALA A 18 14.21 -37.67 -46.20
C ALA A 18 15.17 -36.51 -46.05
N CYS A 19 15.16 -35.65 -47.09
CA CYS A 19 15.78 -34.34 -47.04
C CYS A 19 15.16 -33.52 -45.93
N THR A 20 15.90 -33.36 -44.82
CA THR A 20 15.54 -32.38 -43.79
C THR A 20 15.89 -30.98 -44.28
N SER A 21 14.91 -30.29 -44.82
CA SER A 21 14.94 -28.83 -44.98
C SER A 21 14.95 -28.24 -43.58
N LYS A 22 16.10 -27.77 -43.11
CA LYS A 22 16.21 -26.90 -41.94
C LYS A 22 15.42 -25.61 -42.25
N GLN A 23 14.21 -25.49 -41.72
CA GLN A 23 13.59 -24.17 -41.57
C GLN A 23 14.49 -23.30 -40.68
N PRO A 24 14.81 -22.09 -41.11
CA PRO A 24 15.55 -21.18 -40.27
C PRO A 24 14.65 -20.80 -39.08
N GLU A 25 15.08 -21.13 -37.86
CA GLU A 25 14.52 -20.54 -36.64
C GLU A 25 14.49 -19.04 -36.79
N LYS A 26 13.29 -18.47 -36.93
CA LYS A 26 13.08 -17.03 -36.82
C LYS A 26 13.45 -16.66 -35.37
N LYS A 27 14.68 -16.25 -35.13
CA LYS A 27 15.04 -15.42 -34.01
C LYS A 27 14.05 -14.25 -33.98
N LYS A 28 13.11 -14.25 -33.03
CA LYS A 28 12.33 -13.05 -32.69
C LYS A 28 13.31 -12.02 -32.14
N THR A 29 13.96 -11.29 -33.02
CA THR A 29 14.59 -10.03 -32.65
C THR A 29 13.46 -9.11 -32.26
N ASN A 30 13.34 -8.85 -30.94
CA ASN A 30 12.53 -7.77 -30.41
C ASN A 30 13.11 -6.44 -30.93
N THR A 31 12.75 -6.07 -32.13
CA THR A 31 13.12 -4.77 -32.70
C THR A 31 12.18 -3.76 -32.03
N ILE A 32 12.63 -3.15 -30.93
CA ILE A 32 11.99 -1.96 -30.38
C ILE A 32 11.91 -0.94 -31.52
N SER A 33 10.71 -0.46 -31.83
CA SER A 33 10.52 0.50 -32.91
C SER A 33 11.36 1.76 -32.66
N HIS A 34 11.80 2.44 -33.70
CA HIS A 34 12.59 3.68 -33.55
C HIS A 34 11.88 4.71 -32.69
N ALA A 35 10.56 4.81 -32.78
CA ALA A 35 9.72 5.66 -31.94
C ALA A 35 9.76 5.26 -30.45
N ALA A 36 9.80 3.95 -30.14
CA ALA A 36 9.90 3.48 -28.77
C ALA A 36 11.28 3.80 -28.15
N LYS A 37 12.37 3.71 -28.94
CA LYS A 37 13.70 4.14 -28.49
C LYS A 37 13.79 5.63 -28.24
N GLN A 38 13.28 6.45 -29.13
CA GLN A 38 13.25 7.91 -28.94
C GLN A 38 12.44 8.31 -27.71
N LYS A 39 11.32 7.65 -27.47
CA LYS A 39 10.51 7.86 -26.26
C LYS A 39 11.28 7.48 -24.99
N GLU A 40 11.97 6.35 -24.99
CA GLU A 40 12.79 5.89 -23.86
C GLU A 40 13.96 6.85 -23.60
N GLU A 41 14.66 7.31 -24.64
CA GLU A 41 15.73 8.31 -24.54
C GLU A 41 15.21 9.62 -23.95
N LYS A 42 14.04 10.09 -24.40
CA LYS A 42 13.41 11.30 -23.86
C LYS A 42 13.04 11.14 -22.38
N ILE A 43 12.47 10.00 -21.98
CA ILE A 43 12.17 9.71 -20.58
C ILE A 43 13.46 9.68 -19.75
N ASN A 44 14.51 9.03 -20.25
CA ASN A 44 15.78 8.90 -19.53
C ASN A 44 16.55 10.24 -19.41
N SER A 45 16.23 11.24 -20.24
CA SER A 45 16.80 12.59 -20.13
C SER A 45 16.13 13.45 -19.04
N ILE A 46 14.98 13.02 -18.48
CA ILE A 46 14.30 13.76 -17.42
C ILE A 46 15.03 13.50 -16.10
N PRO A 47 15.57 14.54 -15.42
CA PRO A 47 16.31 14.36 -14.19
C PRO A 47 15.40 13.84 -13.08
N GLN A 48 15.86 12.81 -12.38
CA GLN A 48 15.12 12.30 -11.22
C GLN A 48 15.24 13.29 -10.05
N PRO A 49 14.14 13.58 -9.32
CA PRO A 49 14.17 14.52 -8.22
C PRO A 49 14.96 13.97 -7.03
N ALA A 50 15.78 14.82 -6.43
CA ALA A 50 16.37 14.56 -5.12
C ALA A 50 15.33 14.80 -4.02
N LEU A 51 15.24 13.85 -3.07
CA LEU A 51 14.41 14.01 -1.88
C LEU A 51 15.15 14.88 -0.85
N ASN A 52 14.39 15.60 -0.02
CA ASN A 52 14.95 16.51 1.00
C ASN A 52 15.75 15.74 2.06
N THR A 53 15.28 14.55 2.46
CA THR A 53 16.00 13.68 3.40
C THR A 53 16.77 12.61 2.62
N GLU A 54 18.11 12.55 2.81
CA GLU A 54 18.96 11.57 2.13
C GLU A 54 18.55 10.12 2.42
N GLU A 55 18.23 9.82 3.67
CA GLU A 55 17.81 8.51 4.12
C GLU A 55 16.36 8.17 3.78
N ALA A 56 15.58 9.09 3.21
CA ALA A 56 14.20 8.83 2.85
C ALA A 56 14.10 7.69 1.81
N SER A 57 13.02 6.92 1.93
CA SER A 57 12.65 5.89 0.96
C SER A 57 11.40 6.33 0.23
N ALA A 58 11.35 6.14 -1.09
CA ALA A 58 10.16 6.49 -1.87
C ALA A 58 9.91 5.55 -3.04
N VAL A 59 8.62 5.41 -3.39
CA VAL A 59 8.13 4.74 -4.61
C VAL A 59 7.01 5.56 -5.22
N VAL A 60 7.05 5.72 -6.53
CA VAL A 60 5.93 6.25 -7.31
C VAL A 60 5.47 5.19 -8.30
N MET A 61 4.19 4.82 -8.22
CA MET A 61 3.62 3.68 -8.93
C MET A 61 2.28 4.05 -9.59
N ASP A 62 2.05 3.55 -10.80
CA ASP A 62 0.73 3.55 -11.44
C ASP A 62 -0.21 2.60 -10.68
N ALA A 63 -1.34 3.10 -10.19
CA ALA A 63 -2.28 2.35 -9.37
C ALA A 63 -2.96 1.19 -10.11
N GLU A 64 -3.08 1.27 -11.44
CA GLU A 64 -3.72 0.24 -12.24
C GLU A 64 -2.73 -0.83 -12.68
N THR A 65 -1.67 -0.42 -13.34
CA THR A 65 -0.71 -1.34 -13.96
C THR A 65 0.34 -1.85 -12.97
N GLY A 66 0.70 -1.06 -11.95
CA GLY A 66 1.82 -1.32 -11.05
C GLY A 66 3.17 -0.91 -11.63
N LYS A 67 3.19 -0.18 -12.79
CA LYS A 67 4.43 0.38 -13.32
C LYS A 67 5.03 1.36 -12.31
N VAL A 68 6.29 1.16 -11.98
CA VAL A 68 7.06 2.06 -11.13
C VAL A 68 7.70 3.14 -12.00
N TYR A 69 7.51 4.41 -11.63
CA TYR A 69 8.10 5.58 -12.29
C TYR A 69 9.32 6.11 -11.56
N TYR A 70 9.35 5.97 -10.24
CA TYR A 70 10.45 6.40 -9.38
C TYR A 70 10.61 5.42 -8.22
N ALA A 71 11.85 5.16 -7.85
CA ALA A 71 12.19 4.35 -6.69
C ALA A 71 13.51 4.84 -6.07
N LYS A 72 13.51 5.02 -4.75
CA LYS A 72 14.69 5.33 -3.93
C LYS A 72 14.60 4.54 -2.64
N ASN A 73 15.64 3.73 -2.33
CA ASN A 73 15.69 2.91 -1.11
C ASN A 73 14.41 2.06 -0.90
N GLU A 74 13.76 1.66 -1.99
CA GLU A 74 12.39 1.10 -1.99
C GLU A 74 12.28 -0.28 -1.35
N GLN A 75 13.39 -0.98 -1.22
CA GLN A 75 13.49 -2.32 -0.62
C GLN A 75 13.87 -2.27 0.88
N GLU A 76 14.25 -1.12 1.39
CA GLU A 76 14.68 -1.00 2.77
C GLU A 76 13.50 -1.18 3.74
N SER A 77 13.73 -1.97 4.79
CA SER A 77 12.77 -2.14 5.87
C SER A 77 12.70 -0.86 6.70
N ARG A 78 11.52 -0.29 6.85
CA ARG A 78 11.23 0.93 7.59
C ARG A 78 10.06 0.70 8.52
N TYR A 79 9.92 1.52 9.54
CA TYR A 79 8.68 1.59 10.32
C TYR A 79 7.62 2.33 9.50
N PRO A 80 6.45 1.72 9.24
CA PRO A 80 5.41 2.35 8.41
C PRO A 80 4.59 3.40 9.16
N ALA A 81 4.65 3.43 10.48
CA ALA A 81 3.73 4.18 11.33
C ALA A 81 2.26 3.96 10.90
N SER A 82 1.40 4.95 11.07
CA SER A 82 -0.04 4.83 10.75
C SER A 82 -0.37 4.62 9.27
N THR A 83 0.61 4.57 8.36
CA THR A 83 0.32 4.16 6.97
C THR A 83 -0.07 2.70 6.88
N ILE A 84 0.32 1.87 7.88
CA ILE A 84 -0.08 0.45 7.96
C ILE A 84 -1.59 0.26 8.14
N LYS A 85 -2.33 1.29 8.57
CA LYS A 85 -3.79 1.26 8.66
C LYS A 85 -4.48 1.02 7.31
N LEU A 86 -3.78 1.23 6.19
CA LEU A 86 -4.27 0.81 4.88
C LEU A 86 -4.39 -0.73 4.81
N LEU A 87 -3.46 -1.46 5.41
CA LEU A 87 -3.52 -2.92 5.50
C LEU A 87 -4.61 -3.38 6.49
N SER A 88 -4.75 -2.71 7.63
CA SER A 88 -5.83 -2.97 8.59
C SER A 88 -7.20 -2.80 7.94
N ALA A 89 -7.38 -1.74 7.13
CA ALA A 89 -8.61 -1.50 6.39
C ALA A 89 -8.91 -2.60 5.35
N LEU A 90 -7.88 -3.11 4.66
CA LEU A 90 -8.04 -4.20 3.70
C LEU A 90 -8.52 -5.51 4.37
N VAL A 91 -8.11 -5.76 5.60
CA VAL A 91 -8.59 -6.92 6.37
C VAL A 91 -10.00 -6.66 6.88
N ALA A 92 -10.25 -5.47 7.43
CA ALA A 92 -11.52 -5.13 8.04
C ALA A 92 -12.68 -5.13 7.03
N ILE A 93 -12.48 -4.53 5.84
CA ILE A 93 -13.53 -4.42 4.80
C ILE A 93 -13.92 -5.78 4.19
N GLU A 94 -13.09 -6.80 4.34
CA GLU A 94 -13.40 -8.17 3.90
C GLU A 94 -14.19 -8.94 4.96
N TYR A 95 -14.22 -8.46 6.19
CA TYR A 95 -14.80 -9.16 7.32
C TYR A 95 -16.09 -8.51 7.85
N TYR A 96 -16.09 -7.18 8.02
CA TYR A 96 -17.21 -6.45 8.60
C TYR A 96 -18.16 -5.89 7.54
N LYS A 97 -19.42 -5.69 7.95
CA LYS A 97 -20.45 -4.98 7.21
C LYS A 97 -20.67 -3.59 7.82
N ASP A 98 -21.16 -2.64 7.03
CA ASP A 98 -21.31 -1.24 7.42
C ASP A 98 -22.04 -1.02 8.75
N ASP A 99 -23.09 -1.78 9.01
CA ASP A 99 -23.95 -1.64 10.20
C ASP A 99 -23.58 -2.60 11.34
N ASP A 100 -22.48 -3.38 11.21
CA ASP A 100 -21.97 -4.19 12.32
C ASP A 100 -21.57 -3.27 13.47
N LEU A 101 -22.17 -3.47 14.65
CA LEU A 101 -21.84 -2.71 15.85
C LEU A 101 -20.58 -3.30 16.50
N LEU A 102 -19.52 -2.52 16.54
CA LEU A 102 -18.25 -2.88 17.17
C LEU A 102 -18.18 -2.25 18.55
N THR A 103 -17.86 -3.05 19.55
CA THR A 103 -17.69 -2.58 20.92
C THR A 103 -16.24 -2.20 21.16
N THR A 104 -16.01 -0.98 21.62
CA THR A 104 -14.67 -0.52 22.02
C THR A 104 -14.19 -1.28 23.24
N LYS A 105 -12.94 -1.75 23.21
CA LYS A 105 -12.32 -2.54 24.27
C LYS A 105 -10.84 -2.19 24.38
N ASN A 106 -10.31 -2.26 25.59
CA ASN A 106 -8.89 -2.06 25.86
C ASN A 106 -8.34 -0.70 25.39
N ILE A 107 -9.18 0.31 25.24
CA ILE A 107 -8.78 1.65 24.76
C ILE A 107 -7.70 2.24 25.66
N MET A 108 -7.82 2.07 26.97
CA MET A 108 -6.83 2.54 27.94
C MET A 108 -5.48 1.80 27.87
N SER A 109 -5.38 0.75 27.07
CA SER A 109 -4.09 0.11 26.78
C SER A 109 -3.20 0.95 25.84
N LEU A 110 -3.80 1.90 25.10
CA LEU A 110 -3.07 2.85 24.26
C LEU A 110 -2.38 3.91 25.12
N PRO A 111 -1.18 4.38 24.74
CA PRO A 111 -0.53 5.50 25.41
C PRO A 111 -1.35 6.81 25.27
N ASP A 112 -1.52 7.58 26.33
CA ASP A 112 -2.38 8.78 26.41
C ASP A 112 -2.18 9.81 25.29
N ARG A 113 -0.94 10.00 24.84
CA ARG A 113 -0.62 11.00 23.80
C ARG A 113 -0.91 10.58 22.37
N VAL A 114 -1.52 9.41 22.17
CA VAL A 114 -1.83 8.88 20.82
C VAL A 114 -3.32 8.83 20.53
N PHE A 115 -4.16 9.38 21.39
CA PHE A 115 -5.60 9.50 21.18
C PHE A 115 -5.90 10.50 20.03
N ALA A 116 -6.85 10.15 19.19
CA ALA A 116 -7.18 10.94 18.02
C ALA A 116 -8.23 12.02 18.29
N TYR A 117 -9.05 11.84 19.31
CA TYR A 117 -10.20 12.68 19.62
C TYR A 117 -9.98 13.46 20.92
N THR A 118 -10.55 14.67 20.98
CA THR A 118 -10.50 15.52 22.17
C THR A 118 -11.32 14.90 23.30
N GLU A 119 -12.52 14.43 22.99
CA GLU A 119 -13.32 13.59 23.89
C GLU A 119 -12.81 12.18 23.73
N PRO A 120 -12.31 11.54 24.79
CA PRO A 120 -11.74 10.21 24.70
C PRO A 120 -12.82 9.18 24.36
N VAL A 121 -12.44 8.21 23.52
CA VAL A 121 -13.25 7.01 23.30
C VAL A 121 -13.12 6.13 24.52
N HIS A 122 -14.23 5.67 25.10
CA HIS A 122 -14.26 4.82 26.28
C HIS A 122 -14.54 3.37 25.94
N ASP A 123 -14.10 2.45 26.80
CA ASP A 123 -14.47 1.05 26.67
C ASP A 123 -16.00 0.86 26.82
N GLY A 124 -16.57 0.00 26.01
CA GLY A 124 -18.00 -0.33 26.03
C GLY A 124 -18.86 0.50 25.05
N GLU A 125 -18.29 1.48 24.37
CA GLU A 125 -19.04 2.19 23.32
C GLU A 125 -19.31 1.26 22.13
N GLN A 126 -20.52 1.38 21.57
CA GLN A 126 -20.91 0.65 20.35
C GLN A 126 -20.92 1.60 19.16
N ILE A 127 -20.05 1.33 18.19
CA ILE A 127 -19.83 2.17 17.03
C ILE A 127 -20.01 1.34 15.77
N PRO A 128 -20.83 1.79 14.78
CA PRO A 128 -20.97 1.07 13.51
C PRO A 128 -19.62 0.96 12.77
N PHE A 129 -19.37 -0.17 12.12
CA PHE A 129 -18.13 -0.40 11.38
C PHE A 129 -17.83 0.72 10.35
N LYS A 130 -18.87 1.21 9.67
CA LYS A 130 -18.73 2.34 8.73
C LYS A 130 -18.12 3.59 9.36
N ASP A 131 -18.37 3.85 10.64
CA ASP A 131 -17.80 4.96 11.40
C ASP A 131 -16.39 4.64 11.90
N VAL A 132 -16.19 3.43 12.41
CA VAL A 132 -14.89 2.95 12.87
C VAL A 132 -13.84 3.03 11.77
N ILE A 133 -14.13 2.50 10.56
CA ILE A 133 -13.19 2.50 9.45
C ILE A 133 -12.87 3.93 8.95
N ARG A 134 -13.86 4.83 8.94
CA ARG A 134 -13.66 6.24 8.57
C ARG A 134 -12.84 6.99 9.61
N GLY A 135 -13.11 6.78 10.90
CA GLY A 135 -12.30 7.33 11.99
C GLY A 135 -10.84 6.88 11.91
N MET A 136 -10.61 5.59 11.66
CA MET A 136 -9.27 5.04 11.49
C MET A 136 -8.53 5.64 10.28
N LEU A 137 -9.18 5.78 9.15
CA LEU A 137 -8.53 6.22 7.91
C LEU A 137 -8.37 7.75 7.85
N LEU A 138 -9.42 8.53 8.14
CA LEU A 138 -9.42 9.98 7.96
C LEU A 138 -8.72 10.70 9.11
N LYS A 139 -9.06 10.39 10.35
CA LYS A 139 -8.44 10.98 11.55
C LYS A 139 -7.16 10.29 11.97
N SER A 140 -6.91 9.09 11.42
CA SER A 140 -5.80 8.22 11.84
C SER A 140 -5.98 7.66 13.26
N SER A 141 -7.23 7.50 13.75
CA SER A 141 -7.52 7.03 15.09
C SER A 141 -6.88 5.67 15.37
N ASN A 142 -6.14 5.58 16.48
CA ASN A 142 -5.58 4.34 16.99
C ASN A 142 -6.64 3.54 17.72
N GLU A 143 -7.55 4.22 18.39
CA GLU A 143 -8.70 3.66 19.11
C GLU A 143 -9.59 2.86 18.14
N MET A 144 -9.88 3.43 16.96
CA MET A 144 -10.68 2.76 15.94
C MET A 144 -9.94 1.57 15.30
N ALA A 145 -8.62 1.67 15.13
CA ALA A 145 -7.81 0.54 14.66
C ALA A 145 -7.80 -0.61 15.69
N LEU A 146 -7.69 -0.28 16.97
CA LEU A 146 -7.77 -1.25 18.07
C LEU A 146 -9.15 -1.91 18.11
N THR A 147 -10.22 -1.11 18.00
CA THR A 147 -11.61 -1.60 17.98
C THR A 147 -11.83 -2.64 16.88
N LEU A 148 -11.28 -2.44 15.68
CA LEU A 148 -11.34 -3.45 14.62
C LEU A 148 -10.67 -4.77 15.04
N ALA A 149 -9.50 -4.70 15.64
CA ALA A 149 -8.76 -5.90 16.02
C ALA A 149 -9.43 -6.66 17.17
N GLU A 150 -9.97 -5.96 18.17
CA GLU A 150 -10.61 -6.55 19.34
C GLU A 150 -11.97 -7.20 19.04
N ASN A 151 -12.66 -6.78 17.98
CA ASN A 151 -13.93 -7.38 17.55
C ASN A 151 -13.78 -8.44 16.46
N TYR A 152 -12.57 -8.65 15.95
CA TYR A 152 -12.33 -9.66 14.92
C TYR A 152 -12.54 -11.08 15.50
N GLN A 153 -13.05 -12.01 14.68
CA GLN A 153 -13.22 -13.39 15.13
C GLN A 153 -11.87 -14.01 15.51
N GLY A 154 -11.74 -14.43 16.75
CA GLY A 154 -10.49 -14.88 17.34
C GLY A 154 -9.67 -13.76 17.99
N GLY A 155 -10.20 -12.52 18.01
CA GLY A 155 -9.63 -11.38 18.74
C GLY A 155 -8.42 -10.73 18.07
N TYR A 156 -7.72 -9.93 18.86
CA TYR A 156 -6.60 -9.10 18.46
C TYR A 156 -5.51 -9.88 17.69
N ASP A 157 -5.02 -11.00 18.24
CA ASP A 157 -3.94 -11.78 17.61
C ASP A 157 -4.36 -12.41 16.28
N ALA A 158 -5.62 -12.81 16.16
CA ALA A 158 -6.18 -13.31 14.92
C ALA A 158 -6.23 -12.22 13.84
N PHE A 159 -6.57 -10.97 14.20
CA PHE A 159 -6.54 -9.83 13.30
C PHE A 159 -5.12 -9.53 12.82
N ILE A 160 -4.13 -9.50 13.73
CA ILE A 160 -2.71 -9.31 13.37
C ILE A 160 -2.22 -10.43 12.45
N SER A 161 -2.59 -11.67 12.73
CA SER A 161 -2.29 -12.80 11.85
C SER A 161 -2.92 -12.62 10.46
N ALA A 162 -4.16 -12.14 10.39
CA ALA A 162 -4.85 -11.86 9.13
C ALA A 162 -4.17 -10.73 8.34
N MET A 163 -3.70 -9.66 9.01
CA MET A 163 -2.92 -8.60 8.37
C MET A 163 -1.62 -9.14 7.75
N ASN A 164 -0.84 -9.93 8.48
CA ASN A 164 0.39 -10.53 7.97
C ASN A 164 0.13 -11.50 6.80
N LYS A 165 -0.93 -12.30 6.88
CA LYS A 165 -1.37 -13.18 5.77
C LYS A 165 -1.79 -12.36 4.54
N LYS A 166 -2.51 -11.26 4.75
CA LYS A 166 -2.93 -10.35 3.68
C LYS A 166 -1.73 -9.74 2.97
N ALA A 167 -0.75 -9.24 3.71
CA ALA A 167 0.49 -8.69 3.15
C ALA A 167 1.21 -9.72 2.26
N LYS A 168 1.39 -10.95 2.76
CA LYS A 168 1.98 -12.05 1.97
C LYS A 168 1.18 -12.35 0.69
N LYS A 169 -0.16 -12.38 0.77
CA LYS A 169 -1.04 -12.60 -0.39
C LYS A 169 -0.91 -11.48 -1.44
N LEU A 170 -0.59 -10.26 -1.02
CA LEU A 170 -0.33 -9.12 -1.91
C LEU A 170 1.07 -9.14 -2.53
N GLY A 171 1.94 -10.08 -2.16
CA GLY A 171 3.31 -10.20 -2.65
C GLY A 171 4.32 -9.36 -1.87
N CYS A 172 3.95 -8.84 -0.70
CA CYS A 172 4.86 -8.09 0.17
C CYS A 172 5.94 -9.01 0.75
N GLN A 173 7.18 -8.53 0.79
CA GLN A 173 8.35 -9.29 1.25
C GLN A 173 8.94 -8.78 2.57
N LYS A 174 8.73 -7.51 2.89
CA LYS A 174 9.32 -6.81 4.04
C LYS A 174 8.28 -6.29 5.03
N VAL A 175 7.06 -6.87 5.01
CA VAL A 175 5.99 -6.51 5.95
C VAL A 175 5.97 -7.49 7.11
N GLU A 176 6.13 -6.95 8.31
CA GLU A 176 5.83 -7.62 9.57
C GLU A 176 5.02 -6.65 10.43
N VAL A 177 3.88 -7.10 10.96
CA VAL A 177 2.95 -6.29 11.75
C VAL A 177 2.73 -6.95 13.09
N SER A 178 2.79 -6.18 14.17
CA SER A 178 2.50 -6.61 15.54
C SER A 178 1.33 -5.85 16.19
N ASN A 179 0.80 -4.83 15.51
CA ASN A 179 -0.37 -4.09 15.97
C ASN A 179 -1.16 -3.48 14.78
N PRO A 180 -2.45 -3.12 14.95
CA PRO A 180 -3.30 -2.66 13.84
C PRO A 180 -3.11 -1.19 13.48
N HIS A 181 -2.37 -0.42 14.26
CA HIS A 181 -2.30 1.06 14.19
C HIS A 181 -0.95 1.63 13.78
N GLY A 182 0.14 0.81 13.83
CA GLY A 182 1.49 1.22 13.44
C GLY A 182 2.24 2.02 14.51
N LEU A 183 1.84 1.93 15.77
CA LEU A 183 2.60 2.51 16.88
C LEU A 183 3.84 1.65 17.18
N SER A 184 4.93 2.30 17.60
CA SER A 184 6.22 1.66 17.87
C SER A 184 6.62 1.96 19.32
N TYR A 185 6.16 1.11 20.27
CA TYR A 185 6.44 1.21 21.70
C TYR A 185 7.06 -0.08 22.20
N ALA A 186 8.28 0.01 22.77
CA ALA A 186 9.03 -1.16 23.27
C ALA A 186 8.30 -1.89 24.39
N GLU A 187 7.74 -1.13 25.32
CA GLU A 187 7.00 -1.64 26.49
C GLU A 187 5.72 -2.41 26.15
N LYS A 188 5.24 -2.22 24.91
CA LYS A 188 4.07 -2.94 24.35
C LYS A 188 4.46 -4.09 23.42
N GLY A 189 5.75 -4.34 23.20
CA GLY A 189 6.21 -5.33 22.22
C GLY A 189 6.03 -4.91 20.76
N TRP A 190 5.75 -3.63 20.48
CA TRP A 190 5.41 -3.10 19.16
C TRP A 190 6.62 -2.56 18.37
N LEU A 191 7.78 -3.19 18.49
CA LEU A 191 8.99 -2.81 17.74
C LEU A 191 9.25 -3.66 16.49
N LYS A 192 8.40 -4.65 16.23
CA LYS A 192 8.54 -5.54 15.07
C LYS A 192 7.87 -5.04 13.81
N GLU A 193 7.33 -3.80 13.84
CA GLU A 193 6.68 -3.20 12.70
C GLU A 193 7.70 -2.91 11.59
N THR A 194 7.58 -3.57 10.46
CA THR A 194 8.41 -3.27 9.28
C THR A 194 7.57 -3.24 8.01
N CYS A 195 7.97 -2.38 7.08
CA CYS A 195 7.41 -2.30 5.74
C CYS A 195 8.38 -1.56 4.82
N SER A 196 8.61 -2.05 3.61
CA SER A 196 9.31 -1.28 2.59
C SER A 196 8.34 -0.33 1.86
N THR A 197 8.85 0.74 1.22
CA THR A 197 7.98 1.62 0.41
C THR A 197 7.43 0.89 -0.81
N LYS A 198 8.15 -0.09 -1.35
CA LYS A 198 7.67 -0.97 -2.41
C LYS A 198 6.47 -1.80 -1.94
N ASP A 199 6.57 -2.41 -0.76
CA ASP A 199 5.47 -3.22 -0.21
C ASP A 199 4.27 -2.34 0.17
N MET A 200 4.51 -1.15 0.73
CA MET A 200 3.44 -0.19 0.99
C MET A 200 2.73 0.25 -0.30
N ALA A 201 3.46 0.40 -1.41
CA ALA A 201 2.85 0.71 -2.70
C ALA A 201 1.96 -0.45 -3.21
N LEU A 202 2.33 -1.73 -2.94
CA LEU A 202 1.47 -2.89 -3.24
C LEU A 202 0.20 -2.89 -2.38
N ILE A 203 0.33 -2.60 -1.09
CA ILE A 203 -0.80 -2.45 -0.16
C ILE A 203 -1.71 -1.31 -0.63
N ALA A 204 -1.14 -0.14 -0.94
CA ALA A 204 -1.87 1.03 -1.41
C ALA A 204 -2.58 0.76 -2.75
N LYS A 205 -1.96 0.00 -3.66
CA LYS A 205 -2.59 -0.43 -4.92
C LYS A 205 -3.80 -1.32 -4.68
N ALA A 206 -3.70 -2.30 -3.77
CA ALA A 206 -4.81 -3.16 -3.40
C ALA A 206 -5.94 -2.37 -2.72
N PHE A 207 -5.59 -1.43 -1.83
CA PHE A 207 -6.52 -0.52 -1.17
C PHE A 207 -7.32 0.31 -2.19
N TYR A 208 -6.65 0.93 -3.15
CA TYR A 208 -7.28 1.79 -4.16
C TYR A 208 -8.20 1.04 -5.13
N LYS A 209 -7.97 -0.27 -5.33
CA LYS A 209 -8.86 -1.13 -6.11
C LYS A 209 -10.20 -1.41 -5.45
N ASN A 210 -10.28 -1.31 -4.12
CA ASN A 210 -11.54 -1.41 -3.40
C ASN A 210 -12.31 -0.09 -3.52
N LYS A 211 -13.51 -0.14 -4.11
CA LYS A 211 -14.31 1.05 -4.42
C LYS A 211 -14.70 1.81 -3.14
N GLU A 212 -15.06 1.10 -2.09
CA GLU A 212 -15.49 1.69 -0.83
C GLU A 212 -14.31 2.36 -0.12
N LEU A 213 -13.17 1.68 0.05
CA LEU A 213 -11.96 2.26 0.64
C LEU A 213 -11.46 3.48 -0.13
N LYS A 214 -11.54 3.43 -1.46
CA LYS A 214 -11.23 4.57 -2.32
C LYS A 214 -12.15 5.76 -2.02
N ASN A 215 -13.45 5.55 -1.88
CA ASN A 215 -14.39 6.60 -1.55
C ASN A 215 -14.11 7.19 -0.16
N ILE A 216 -13.84 6.34 0.84
CA ILE A 216 -13.51 6.79 2.19
C ILE A 216 -12.27 7.69 2.16
N ILE A 217 -11.18 7.25 1.55
CA ILE A 217 -9.91 8.00 1.57
C ILE A 217 -9.97 9.35 0.85
N SER A 218 -10.93 9.52 -0.05
CA SER A 218 -11.18 10.77 -0.80
C SER A 218 -12.18 11.70 -0.09
N THR A 219 -12.77 11.28 1.03
CA THR A 219 -13.74 12.06 1.78
C THR A 219 -13.02 13.14 2.60
N PRO A 220 -13.32 14.45 2.40
CA PRO A 220 -12.61 15.51 3.13
C PRO A 220 -13.04 15.58 4.60
N ASN A 221 -14.33 15.44 4.89
CA ASN A 221 -14.91 15.52 6.24
C ASN A 221 -15.97 14.44 6.42
N TYR A 222 -16.09 13.93 7.64
CA TYR A 222 -17.09 12.96 8.02
C TYR A 222 -17.50 13.17 9.48
N THR A 223 -18.79 13.05 9.77
CA THR A 223 -19.34 13.04 11.13
C THR A 223 -19.94 11.67 11.38
N PHE A 224 -19.63 11.05 12.50
CA PHE A 224 -20.19 9.76 12.89
C PHE A 224 -21.72 9.86 13.02
N GLU A 225 -22.41 8.78 12.75
CA GLU A 225 -23.87 8.73 12.84
C GLU A 225 -24.38 9.13 14.23
N SER A 226 -23.64 8.76 15.28
CA SER A 226 -23.92 9.18 16.66
C SER A 226 -23.72 10.68 16.91
N ASN A 227 -23.20 11.46 15.97
CA ASN A 227 -22.73 12.85 16.14
C ASN A 227 -21.65 13.05 17.22
N GLN A 228 -21.13 11.96 17.78
CA GLN A 228 -20.21 11.98 18.91
C GLN A 228 -18.79 12.34 18.47
N TYR A 229 -18.37 11.82 17.32
CA TYR A 229 -17.02 12.05 16.80
C TYR A 229 -17.06 12.68 15.41
N ARG A 230 -16.17 13.66 15.19
CA ARG A 230 -15.94 14.26 13.88
C ARG A 230 -14.55 13.89 13.38
N THR A 231 -14.48 13.52 12.13
CA THR A 231 -13.22 13.15 11.50
C THR A 231 -13.03 13.92 10.19
N MET A 232 -11.78 14.25 9.90
CA MET A 232 -11.39 15.02 8.73
C MET A 232 -10.14 14.39 8.13
N GLN A 233 -10.02 14.41 6.81
CA GLN A 233 -8.82 13.98 6.11
C GLN A 233 -7.60 14.76 6.61
N ASN A 234 -6.60 14.04 7.10
CA ASN A 234 -5.42 14.66 7.72
C ASN A 234 -4.25 14.91 6.74
N VAL A 235 -4.41 14.55 5.47
CA VAL A 235 -3.45 14.85 4.41
C VAL A 235 -3.62 16.30 3.96
N LYS A 236 -2.70 17.17 4.37
CA LYS A 236 -2.76 18.61 4.09
C LYS A 236 -2.76 18.97 2.59
N MET A 237 -2.28 18.06 1.74
CA MET A 237 -2.28 18.26 0.28
C MET A 237 -3.68 18.24 -0.35
N THR A 238 -4.70 17.77 0.39
CA THR A 238 -6.11 17.78 -0.08
C THR A 238 -6.92 18.99 0.43
N GLN A 239 -6.34 19.82 1.28
CA GLN A 239 -7.02 20.93 1.94
C GLN A 239 -6.71 22.24 1.22
N HIS A 240 -7.72 22.90 0.67
CA HIS A 240 -7.58 24.11 -0.15
C HIS A 240 -6.94 25.31 0.58
N ASP A 241 -7.07 25.38 1.89
CA ASP A 241 -6.47 26.40 2.75
C ASP A 241 -5.04 26.08 3.18
N SER A 242 -4.52 24.93 2.78
CA SER A 242 -3.16 24.50 3.11
C SER A 242 -2.13 25.07 2.12
N PRO A 243 -0.96 25.53 2.60
CA PRO A 243 0.15 25.93 1.71
C PRO A 243 0.71 24.74 0.89
N TYR A 244 0.34 23.52 1.26
CA TYR A 244 0.76 22.29 0.58
C TYR A 244 -0.30 21.74 -0.36
N TYR A 245 -1.42 22.44 -0.54
CA TYR A 245 -2.48 21.99 -1.44
C TYR A 245 -1.94 21.66 -2.84
N ASP A 246 -2.35 20.52 -3.36
CA ASP A 246 -2.08 20.12 -4.74
C ASP A 246 -3.36 19.47 -5.31
N GLU A 247 -3.95 20.10 -6.32
CA GLU A 247 -5.21 19.66 -6.93
C GLU A 247 -5.18 18.23 -7.47
N ARG A 248 -3.99 17.72 -7.76
CA ARG A 248 -3.81 16.34 -8.22
C ARG A 248 -4.06 15.32 -7.12
N VAL A 249 -3.86 15.68 -5.85
CA VAL A 249 -3.96 14.76 -4.72
C VAL A 249 -5.41 14.60 -4.29
N ILE A 250 -5.94 13.39 -4.41
CA ILE A 250 -7.33 13.06 -4.12
C ILE A 250 -7.54 12.43 -2.74
N GLY A 251 -6.48 12.03 -2.08
CA GLY A 251 -6.53 11.43 -0.76
C GLY A 251 -5.20 10.77 -0.37
N GLY A 252 -5.15 10.24 0.82
CA GLY A 252 -3.93 9.57 1.29
C GLY A 252 -3.95 9.22 2.77
N LYS A 253 -2.81 8.76 3.26
CA LYS A 253 -2.61 8.39 4.66
C LYS A 253 -1.26 8.89 5.16
N THR A 254 -1.29 9.67 6.23
CA THR A 254 -0.10 10.11 6.96
C THR A 254 0.32 9.08 8.01
N GLY A 255 1.60 9.08 8.38
CA GLY A 255 2.14 8.30 9.48
C GLY A 255 3.22 9.09 10.22
N PHE A 256 3.30 8.88 11.54
CA PHE A 256 4.38 9.41 12.36
C PHE A 256 4.56 8.58 13.62
N THR A 257 5.78 8.19 13.89
CA THR A 257 6.32 7.82 15.21
C THR A 257 7.75 8.34 15.31
N ASN A 258 8.33 8.38 16.50
CA ASN A 258 9.72 8.80 16.65
C ASN A 258 10.70 7.94 15.84
N LEU A 259 10.42 6.64 15.72
CA LEU A 259 11.25 5.70 14.96
C LEU A 259 10.98 5.76 13.46
N ALA A 260 9.73 5.87 13.05
CA ALA A 260 9.34 5.96 11.64
C ALA A 260 9.69 7.31 11.02
N LYS A 261 9.81 8.36 11.83
CA LYS A 261 9.79 9.74 11.35
C LYS A 261 8.47 10.02 10.62
N ARG A 262 8.47 10.83 9.57
CA ARG A 262 7.26 11.16 8.81
C ARG A 262 7.12 10.21 7.63
N CYS A 263 5.89 9.70 7.46
CA CYS A 263 5.50 8.81 6.37
C CYS A 263 4.24 9.36 5.70
N LEU A 264 4.16 9.19 4.40
CA LEU A 264 3.01 9.62 3.61
C LEU A 264 2.76 8.63 2.47
N VAL A 265 1.49 8.28 2.29
CA VAL A 265 0.96 7.62 1.09
C VAL A 265 -0.07 8.56 0.48
N THR A 266 0.04 8.87 -0.81
CA THR A 266 -0.97 9.65 -1.53
C THR A 266 -1.48 8.92 -2.76
N TYR A 267 -2.73 9.22 -3.11
CA TYR A 267 -3.36 8.88 -4.37
C TYR A 267 -3.58 10.18 -5.13
N SER A 268 -3.12 10.25 -6.37
CA SER A 268 -3.13 11.48 -7.16
C SER A 268 -3.57 11.22 -8.58
N LYS A 269 -4.23 12.21 -9.21
CA LYS A 269 -4.52 12.21 -10.64
C LYS A 269 -3.44 13.00 -11.37
N VAL A 270 -2.68 12.31 -12.22
CA VAL A 270 -1.68 12.93 -13.08
C VAL A 270 -2.06 12.57 -14.52
N LYS A 271 -2.47 13.55 -15.29
CA LYS A 271 -3.10 13.32 -16.63
C LYS A 271 -4.27 12.33 -16.50
N ASN A 272 -4.28 11.26 -17.27
CA ASN A 272 -5.31 10.22 -17.27
C ASN A 272 -4.99 9.02 -16.35
N LYS A 273 -3.98 9.15 -15.49
CA LYS A 273 -3.53 8.07 -14.59
C LYS A 273 -3.79 8.36 -13.12
N THR A 274 -3.98 7.30 -12.35
CA THR A 274 -3.92 7.39 -10.89
C THR A 274 -2.54 6.95 -10.43
N ILE A 275 -1.88 7.82 -9.69
CA ILE A 275 -0.52 7.63 -9.19
C ILE A 275 -0.57 7.44 -7.69
N ILE A 276 0.11 6.41 -7.23
CA ILE A 276 0.40 6.16 -5.82
C ILE A 276 1.80 6.69 -5.56
N THR A 277 1.94 7.58 -4.57
CA THR A 277 3.24 8.03 -4.07
C THR A 277 3.39 7.59 -2.62
N VAL A 278 4.47 6.91 -2.32
CA VAL A 278 4.86 6.48 -0.96
C VAL A 278 6.18 7.15 -0.61
N VAL A 279 6.21 7.86 0.51
CA VAL A 279 7.43 8.48 1.06
C VAL A 279 7.55 8.13 2.53
N PHE A 280 8.67 7.54 2.95
CA PHE A 280 8.97 7.14 4.33
C PHE A 280 10.25 7.78 4.83
N LYS A 281 10.31 7.98 6.15
CA LYS A 281 11.48 8.46 6.89
C LYS A 281 11.90 9.89 6.55
N GLU A 282 10.94 10.78 6.27
CA GLU A 282 11.20 12.22 6.19
C GLU A 282 11.32 12.84 7.59
N ASN A 283 12.16 13.85 7.74
CA ASN A 283 12.41 14.50 9.03
C ASN A 283 11.25 15.39 9.46
N SER A 284 10.56 16.03 8.51
CA SER A 284 9.44 16.92 8.78
C SER A 284 8.17 16.55 7.99
N ARG A 285 7.03 17.09 8.43
CA ARG A 285 5.77 16.97 7.67
C ARG A 285 5.85 17.72 6.35
N GLU A 286 6.54 18.85 6.33
CA GLU A 286 6.74 19.68 5.14
C GLU A 286 7.52 18.95 4.07
N GLU A 287 8.59 18.27 4.46
CA GLU A 287 9.39 17.47 3.53
C GLU A 287 8.56 16.35 2.87
N THR A 288 7.66 15.68 3.62
CA THR A 288 6.79 14.68 2.98
C THR A 288 5.91 15.28 1.88
N PHE A 289 5.40 16.48 2.07
CA PHE A 289 4.53 17.14 1.10
C PHE A 289 5.31 17.70 -0.09
N THR A 290 6.43 18.40 0.18
CA THR A 290 7.27 18.98 -0.89
C THR A 290 7.90 17.91 -1.76
N ASP A 291 8.35 16.79 -1.17
CA ASP A 291 8.92 15.68 -1.93
C ASP A 291 7.85 14.93 -2.71
N THR A 292 6.64 14.75 -2.13
CA THR A 292 5.51 14.20 -2.89
C THR A 292 5.19 15.06 -4.12
N LYS A 293 5.21 16.40 -3.98
CA LYS A 293 4.98 17.32 -5.10
C LYS A 293 6.06 17.18 -6.17
N LYS A 294 7.34 17.19 -5.81
CA LYS A 294 8.47 16.96 -6.75
C LYS A 294 8.30 15.64 -7.52
N LEU A 295 7.90 14.57 -6.81
CA LEU A 295 7.68 13.26 -7.42
C LEU A 295 6.49 13.26 -8.38
N LEU A 296 5.41 13.98 -8.08
CA LEU A 296 4.27 14.13 -8.99
C LEU A 296 4.61 14.97 -10.21
N ASP A 297 5.43 16.04 -10.05
CA ASP A 297 5.92 16.86 -11.14
C ASP A 297 6.80 16.02 -12.10
N TYR A 298 7.73 15.23 -11.54
CA TYR A 298 8.54 14.28 -12.31
C TYR A 298 7.70 13.30 -13.12
N VAL A 299 6.68 12.68 -12.50
CA VAL A 299 5.79 11.74 -13.23
C VAL A 299 4.98 12.45 -14.30
N ASN A 300 4.55 13.69 -14.06
CA ASN A 300 3.87 14.49 -15.06
C ASN A 300 4.73 14.68 -16.32
N ASP A 301 6.03 14.97 -16.15
CA ASP A 301 7.00 15.14 -17.23
C ASP A 301 7.28 13.81 -17.96
N VAL A 302 7.45 12.72 -17.20
CA VAL A 302 7.58 11.36 -17.78
C VAL A 302 6.36 10.96 -18.61
N LEU A 303 5.17 11.34 -18.20
CA LEU A 303 3.93 11.05 -18.93
C LEU A 303 3.69 12.01 -20.11
N ALA A 304 4.40 13.14 -20.17
CA ALA A 304 4.40 14.08 -21.28
C ALA A 304 5.42 13.74 -22.37
N ALA A 305 6.47 13.02 -22.02
CA ALA A 305 7.50 12.53 -22.92
C ALA A 305 6.99 11.37 -23.79
#